data_c9b2af208742ea98ce08d4b5c79818b3
#
_entry.id   c9b2af208742ea98ce08d4b5c79818b3
#
_cell.length_a   1.000
_cell.length_b   1.000
_cell.length_c   1.000
_cell.angle_alpha   90.00
_cell.angle_beta   90.00
_cell.angle_gamma   90.00
#
_symmetry.space_group_name_H-M   'P 1'
#
loop_
_entity.id
_entity.type
_entity.pdbx_description
1 polymer ?
#
loop_
_entity_poly.entity_id
_entity_poly.type
_entity_poly.pdbx_seq_one_letter_code
_entity_poly.pdbx_strand_id
1 'polypeptide(L)'
;MKILICGAKDSGKTTIAKPLAKQLGAEYIRCGKLYTIKDFVAEGKTVIIDKRCENNRKIEKLDPDYVIWMDTTEQRIDTPPKVHQHIKKRFDSVDQQVSAIVKKYRRSCS
;
A
#
# COMPACT_ATOMS: atom_id res chain seq x y z
N MET A 1 1.96 4.44 -11.72
CA MET A 1 1.87 3.14 -11.03
C MET A 1 1.06 3.27 -9.75
N LYS A 2 0.16 2.35 -9.50
CA LYS A 2 -0.69 2.33 -8.31
C LYS A 2 -0.21 1.28 -7.34
N ILE A 3 0.22 1.72 -6.14
CA ILE A 3 0.64 0.84 -5.05
C ILE A 3 -0.42 0.93 -3.96
N LEU A 4 -1.05 -0.19 -3.63
CA LEU A 4 -2.04 -0.26 -2.56
C LEU A 4 -1.39 -0.79 -1.29
N ILE A 5 -1.49 -0.03 -0.21
CA ILE A 5 -1.24 -0.51 1.15
C ILE A 5 -2.58 -0.77 1.80
N CYS A 6 -2.84 -1.99 2.19
CA CYS A 6 -4.10 -2.40 2.81
C CYS A 6 -3.88 -3.13 4.13
N GLY A 7 -4.90 -3.11 4.95
CA GLY A 7 -4.87 -3.74 6.27
C GLY A 7 -5.99 -3.20 7.14
N ALA A 8 -6.19 -3.82 8.30
CA ALA A 8 -7.18 -3.39 9.27
C ALA A 8 -6.80 -2.05 9.91
N LYS A 9 -7.76 -1.43 10.59
CA LYS A 9 -7.48 -0.28 11.44
C LYS A 9 -6.36 -0.63 12.43
N ASP A 10 -5.46 0.30 12.69
CA ASP A 10 -4.33 0.15 13.60
C ASP A 10 -3.27 -0.90 13.17
N SER A 11 -3.30 -1.34 11.92
CA SER A 11 -2.27 -2.23 11.37
C SER A 11 -0.94 -1.52 11.06
N GLY A 12 -0.90 -0.19 11.17
CA GLY A 12 0.28 0.60 10.87
C GLY A 12 0.38 1.08 9.42
N LYS A 13 -0.68 0.98 8.63
CA LYS A 13 -0.69 1.38 7.22
C LYS A 13 -0.21 2.81 7.01
N THR A 14 -0.81 3.77 7.70
CA THR A 14 -0.49 5.19 7.53
C THR A 14 0.94 5.50 7.97
N THR A 15 1.37 4.90 9.08
CA THR A 15 2.72 5.05 9.62
C THR A 15 3.78 4.56 8.62
N ILE A 16 3.48 3.58 7.82
CA ILE A 16 4.37 3.02 6.79
C ILE A 16 4.18 3.73 5.45
N ALA A 17 2.93 4.00 5.06
CA ALA A 17 2.60 4.54 3.74
C ALA A 17 3.22 5.92 3.49
N LYS A 18 3.19 6.81 4.47
CA LYS A 18 3.76 8.16 4.33
C LYS A 18 5.28 8.15 4.11
N PRO A 19 6.10 7.48 4.95
CA PRO A 19 7.53 7.37 4.70
C PRO A 19 7.84 6.62 3.41
N LEU A 20 7.06 5.60 3.07
CA LEU A 20 7.22 4.84 1.84
C LEU A 20 7.03 5.74 0.61
N ALA A 21 5.98 6.55 0.61
CA ALA A 21 5.73 7.52 -0.46
C ALA A 21 6.90 8.49 -0.62
N LYS A 22 7.43 8.99 0.50
CA LYS A 22 8.58 9.89 0.50
C LYS A 22 9.82 9.24 -0.12
N GLN A 23 10.13 8.00 0.24
CA GLN A 23 11.29 7.29 -0.30
C GLN A 23 11.16 6.97 -1.79
N LEU A 24 9.96 6.68 -2.25
CA LEU A 24 9.70 6.34 -3.66
C LEU A 24 9.44 7.58 -4.53
N GLY A 25 9.38 8.77 -3.94
CA GLY A 25 8.97 9.97 -4.66
C GLY A 25 7.54 9.88 -5.17
N ALA A 26 6.67 9.18 -4.44
CA ALA A 26 5.28 8.92 -4.82
C ALA A 26 4.32 9.87 -4.12
N GLU A 27 3.14 10.05 -4.72
CA GLU A 27 2.04 10.76 -4.08
C GLU A 27 1.34 9.84 -3.07
N TYR A 28 0.98 10.38 -1.91
CA TYR A 28 0.24 9.66 -0.87
C TYR A 28 -1.23 10.05 -0.91
N ILE A 29 -2.11 9.03 -0.99
CA ILE A 29 -3.57 9.24 -0.97
C ILE A 29 -4.19 8.32 0.08
N ARG A 30 -4.91 8.93 1.02
CA ARG A 30 -5.71 8.21 2.01
C ARG A 30 -7.15 8.08 1.53
N CYS A 31 -7.70 6.85 1.58
CA CYS A 31 -9.09 6.55 1.23
C CYS A 31 -9.49 6.87 -0.22
N GLY A 32 -8.55 6.95 -1.10
CA GLY A 32 -8.63 6.94 -2.55
C GLY A 32 -9.85 7.51 -3.25
N LYS A 33 -9.86 8.79 -3.56
CA LYS A 33 -10.77 9.35 -4.55
C LYS A 33 -10.28 8.93 -5.94
N LEU A 34 -11.06 8.12 -6.64
CA LEU A 34 -10.67 7.52 -7.93
C LEU A 34 -10.19 8.55 -8.96
N TYR A 35 -10.86 9.70 -9.06
CA TYR A 35 -10.47 10.72 -10.03
C TYR A 35 -9.10 11.34 -9.72
N THR A 36 -8.77 11.55 -8.45
CA THR A 36 -7.46 12.05 -8.04
C THR A 36 -6.36 11.04 -8.39
N ILE A 37 -6.62 9.75 -8.17
CA ILE A 37 -5.71 8.67 -8.53
C ILE A 37 -5.47 8.66 -10.04
N LYS A 38 -6.53 8.74 -10.84
CA LYS A 38 -6.46 8.77 -12.31
C LYS A 38 -5.65 9.96 -12.81
N ASP A 39 -5.83 11.13 -12.21
CA ASP A 39 -5.08 12.34 -12.60
C ASP A 39 -3.58 12.16 -12.37
N PHE A 40 -3.17 11.65 -11.20
CA PHE A 40 -1.76 11.40 -10.92
C PHE A 40 -1.17 10.33 -11.85
N VAL A 41 -1.89 9.26 -12.10
CA VAL A 41 -1.44 8.18 -13.01
C VAL A 41 -1.30 8.71 -14.43
N ALA A 42 -2.23 9.56 -14.88
CA ALA A 42 -2.15 10.20 -16.19
C ALA A 42 -0.92 11.11 -16.33
N GLU A 43 -0.46 11.72 -15.23
CA GLU A 43 0.78 12.51 -15.19
C GLU A 43 2.05 11.66 -15.10
N GLY A 44 1.93 10.33 -15.08
CA GLY A 44 3.06 9.41 -14.96
C GLY A 44 3.60 9.26 -13.53
N LYS A 45 2.84 9.71 -12.53
CA LYS A 45 3.26 9.63 -11.12
C LYS A 45 2.92 8.27 -10.51
N THR A 46 3.76 7.84 -9.57
CA THR A 46 3.47 6.70 -8.71
C THR A 46 2.62 7.18 -7.52
N VAL A 47 1.59 6.43 -7.20
CA VAL A 47 0.65 6.76 -6.13
C VAL A 47 0.64 5.65 -5.10
N ILE A 48 0.75 6.02 -3.82
CA ILE A 48 0.54 5.10 -2.69
C ILE A 48 -0.86 5.32 -2.14
N ILE A 49 -1.70 4.30 -2.26
CA ILE A 49 -3.08 4.34 -1.80
C ILE A 49 -3.18 3.63 -0.45
N ASP A 50 -3.49 4.39 0.60
CA ASP A 50 -3.68 3.88 1.95
C ASP A 50 -5.17 3.63 2.16
N LYS A 51 -5.57 2.35 2.17
CA LYS A 51 -6.97 1.98 2.27
C LYS A 51 -7.18 0.73 3.10
N ARG A 52 -8.25 0.75 3.92
CA ARG A 52 -8.77 -0.42 4.59
C ARG A 52 -9.32 -1.42 3.56
N CYS A 53 -8.90 -2.67 3.68
CA CYS A 53 -9.37 -3.74 2.79
C CYS A 53 -10.60 -4.43 3.38
N GLU A 54 -11.73 -3.75 3.33
CA GLU A 54 -13.01 -4.31 3.82
C GLU A 54 -13.74 -5.14 2.75
N ASN A 55 -13.41 -4.91 1.48
CA ASN A 55 -14.14 -5.52 0.39
C ASN A 55 -13.23 -5.65 -0.84
N ASN A 56 -13.09 -6.88 -1.34
CA ASN A 56 -12.30 -7.17 -2.52
C ASN A 56 -12.77 -6.43 -3.78
N ARG A 57 -14.07 -6.16 -3.91
CA ARG A 57 -14.62 -5.40 -5.04
C ARG A 57 -14.06 -3.98 -5.11
N LYS A 58 -13.87 -3.33 -3.95
CA LYS A 58 -13.28 -1.99 -3.90
C LYS A 58 -11.82 -2.01 -4.32
N ILE A 59 -11.10 -3.07 -3.97
CA ILE A 59 -9.70 -3.25 -4.37
C ILE A 59 -9.62 -3.49 -5.88
N GLU A 60 -10.48 -4.34 -6.43
CA GLU A 60 -10.53 -4.61 -7.87
C GLU A 60 -10.83 -3.34 -8.68
N LYS A 61 -11.72 -2.48 -8.19
CA LYS A 61 -12.02 -1.20 -8.84
C LYS A 61 -10.83 -0.25 -8.88
N LEU A 62 -9.95 -0.29 -7.87
CA LEU A 62 -8.72 0.49 -7.87
C LEU A 62 -7.71 -0.03 -8.88
N ASP A 63 -7.78 -1.32 -9.21
CA ASP A 63 -6.86 -2.01 -10.11
C ASP A 63 -5.39 -1.70 -9.78
N PRO A 64 -4.93 -2.02 -8.55
CA PRO A 64 -3.56 -1.69 -8.15
C PRO A 64 -2.54 -2.54 -8.88
N ASP A 65 -1.40 -1.93 -9.22
CA ASP A 65 -0.28 -2.62 -9.85
C ASP A 65 0.55 -3.42 -8.85
N TYR A 66 0.56 -2.97 -7.59
CA TYR A 66 1.31 -3.60 -6.52
C TYR A 66 0.53 -3.52 -5.21
N VAL A 67 0.44 -4.63 -4.48
CA VAL A 67 -0.36 -4.72 -3.25
C VAL A 67 0.52 -5.13 -2.08
N ILE A 68 0.51 -4.32 -1.02
CA ILE A 68 1.18 -4.58 0.25
C ILE A 68 0.09 -4.79 1.31
N TRP A 69 0.03 -5.99 1.87
CA TRP A 69 -0.94 -6.32 2.90
C TRP A 69 -0.30 -6.27 4.28
N MET A 70 -0.76 -5.33 5.12
CA MET A 70 -0.35 -5.19 6.52
C MET A 70 -1.24 -6.05 7.40
N ASP A 71 -0.84 -7.31 7.59
CA ASP A 71 -1.56 -8.31 8.40
C ASP A 71 -0.93 -8.40 9.79
N THR A 72 -0.94 -7.28 10.51
CA THR A 72 -0.25 -7.12 11.80
C THR A 72 -1.18 -7.03 13.00
N THR A 73 -2.49 -7.20 12.78
CA THR A 73 -3.51 -7.17 13.83
C THR A 73 -4.30 -8.47 13.83
N GLU A 74 -5.02 -8.72 14.91
CA GLU A 74 -5.92 -9.89 15.03
C GLU A 74 -7.26 -9.69 14.30
N GLN A 75 -7.53 -8.47 13.83
CA GLN A 75 -8.76 -8.20 13.09
C GLN A 75 -8.76 -8.93 11.76
N ARG A 76 -9.82 -9.71 11.53
CA ARG A 76 -9.99 -10.40 10.26
C ARG A 76 -10.46 -9.41 9.20
N ILE A 77 -9.74 -9.38 8.10
CA ILE A 77 -10.15 -8.73 6.88
C ILE A 77 -10.05 -9.76 5.75
N ASP A 78 -10.79 -9.54 4.68
CA ASP A 78 -10.65 -10.41 3.50
C ASP A 78 -9.24 -10.29 2.93
N THR A 79 -8.67 -11.42 2.53
CA THR A 79 -7.38 -11.41 1.85
C THR A 79 -7.50 -10.62 0.54
N PRO A 80 -6.67 -9.58 0.34
CA PRO A 80 -6.69 -8.85 -0.92
C PRO A 80 -6.35 -9.76 -2.10
N PRO A 81 -6.92 -9.51 -3.30
CA PRO A 81 -6.50 -10.24 -4.48
C PRO A 81 -5.08 -9.86 -4.86
N LYS A 82 -4.27 -10.82 -5.30
CA LYS A 82 -2.90 -10.61 -5.79
C LYS A 82 -2.00 -9.82 -4.84
N VAL A 83 -1.76 -10.34 -3.63
CA VAL A 83 -0.83 -9.75 -2.67
C VAL A 83 0.61 -9.95 -3.15
N HIS A 84 1.37 -8.86 -3.24
CA HIS A 84 2.79 -8.88 -3.60
C HIS A 84 3.70 -8.91 -2.38
N GLN A 85 3.31 -8.24 -1.30
CA GLN A 85 3.99 -8.33 -0.01
C GLN A 85 2.95 -8.58 1.09
N HIS A 86 3.19 -9.61 1.89
CA HIS A 86 2.36 -9.95 3.04
C HIS A 86 3.18 -9.71 4.31
N ILE A 87 2.86 -8.66 5.05
CA ILE A 87 3.58 -8.26 6.26
C ILE A 87 2.80 -8.72 7.47
N LYS A 88 3.29 -9.77 8.12
CA LYS A 88 2.65 -10.37 9.32
C LYS A 88 3.17 -9.78 10.62
N LYS A 89 4.36 -9.17 10.61
CA LYS A 89 5.03 -8.69 11.81
C LYS A 89 5.59 -7.29 11.56
N ARG A 90 5.38 -6.41 12.55
CA ARG A 90 5.99 -5.08 12.54
C ARG A 90 7.45 -5.19 12.97
N PHE A 91 8.31 -4.41 12.33
CA PHE A 91 9.67 -4.21 12.81
C PHE A 91 9.66 -3.19 13.96
N ASP A 92 10.69 -3.22 14.80
CA ASP A 92 10.83 -2.27 15.89
C ASP A 92 11.02 -0.83 15.39
N SER A 93 11.62 -0.67 14.20
CA SER A 93 11.84 0.62 13.57
C SER A 93 10.99 0.75 12.31
N VAL A 94 10.29 1.89 12.18
CA VAL A 94 9.55 2.24 10.96
C VAL A 94 10.51 2.33 9.77
N ASP A 95 11.67 2.92 9.95
CA ASP A 95 12.68 3.05 8.88
C ASP A 95 13.14 1.70 8.35
N GLN A 96 13.38 0.75 9.22
CA GLN A 96 13.74 -0.62 8.83
C GLN A 96 12.61 -1.31 8.07
N GLN A 97 11.38 -1.14 8.52
CA GLN A 97 10.20 -1.69 7.86
C GLN A 97 10.04 -1.13 6.45
N VAL A 98 10.11 0.19 6.32
CA VAL A 98 10.01 0.88 5.03
C VAL A 98 11.14 0.46 4.09
N SER A 99 12.37 0.40 4.59
CA SER A 99 13.54 -0.03 3.79
C SER A 99 13.36 -1.45 3.27
N ALA A 100 12.85 -2.36 4.07
CA ALA A 100 12.59 -3.74 3.66
C ALA A 100 11.51 -3.80 2.56
N ILE A 101 10.46 -3.01 2.69
CA ILE A 101 9.38 -2.91 1.70
C ILE A 101 9.92 -2.36 0.38
N VAL A 102 10.67 -1.29 0.42
CA VAL A 102 11.27 -0.64 -0.77
C VAL A 102 12.20 -1.61 -1.49
N LYS A 103 13.05 -2.31 -0.74
CA LYS A 103 14.01 -3.28 -1.31
C LYS A 103 13.28 -4.39 -2.07
N LYS A 104 12.23 -4.95 -1.48
CA LYS A 104 11.44 -6.01 -2.12
C LYS A 104 10.65 -5.48 -3.32
N TYR A 105 10.08 -4.29 -3.21
CA TYR A 105 9.38 -3.61 -4.30
C TYR A 105 10.29 -3.39 -5.52
N ARG A 106 11.49 -2.86 -5.29
CA ARG A 106 12.46 -2.60 -6.37
C ARG A 106 12.90 -3.89 -7.09
N ARG A 107 13.03 -4.99 -6.36
CA ARG A 107 13.32 -6.30 -6.96
C ARG A 107 12.18 -6.79 -7.85
N SER A 108 10.94 -6.55 -7.45
CA SER A 108 9.76 -6.98 -8.20
C SER A 108 9.50 -6.16 -9.45
N CYS A 109 9.93 -4.91 -9.46
CA CYS A 109 9.67 -3.94 -10.53
C CYS A 109 10.88 -3.61 -11.40
N SER A 110 12.00 -4.27 -11.16
CA SER A 110 13.22 -4.09 -11.96
C SER A 110 13.24 -4.95 -13.22
#